data_736862b8bd8e68d5967e3a05e240dc29
#
_entry.id   736862b8bd8e68d5967e3a05e240dc29
#
_cell.length_a   1.000
_cell.length_b   1.000
_cell.length_c   1.000
_cell.angle_alpha   90.00
_cell.angle_beta   90.00
_cell.angle_gamma   90.00
#
_symmetry.space_group_name_H-M   'P 1'
#
loop_
_entity.id
_entity.type
_entity.pdbx_description
1 polymer ?
#
loop_
_entity_poly.entity_id
_entity_poly.type
_entity_poly.pdbx_seq_one_letter_code
_entity_poly.pdbx_strand_id
1 'polypeptide(L)'
;HLILPGVGAFGNAIKKLEEYKLKNTILEYVKLDKPLLGICLGMQLLLTESYEFGFHKGLGLIEGQVIKISNKQNEKIKIPHMGWNEIYPCNDKKEWNSKILKNTLIGKNFYFVHSFVALTKNPSLTVATCDYSGISIPAVVSVNNIFGCQFHPEKSGDNGLAILKNFCEI
;
A
#
# COMPACT_ATOMS: atom_id res chain seq x y z
N HIS A 1 -6.69 16.91 0.38
CA HIS A 1 -6.26 15.50 0.31
C HIS A 1 -4.95 15.40 -0.44
N LEU A 2 -4.05 14.54 0.02
CA LEU A 2 -2.75 14.33 -0.62
C LEU A 2 -2.66 12.90 -1.13
N ILE A 3 -2.28 12.73 -2.39
CA ILE A 3 -1.98 11.42 -2.97
C ILE A 3 -0.48 11.35 -3.21
N LEU A 4 0.15 10.28 -2.74
CA LEU A 4 1.54 9.93 -2.97
C LEU A 4 1.58 8.73 -3.93
N PRO A 5 1.56 8.95 -5.24
CA PRO A 5 1.75 7.87 -6.21
C PRO A 5 3.24 7.53 -6.29
N GLY A 6 3.56 6.38 -6.85
CA GLY A 6 4.94 6.06 -7.14
C GLY A 6 5.11 4.79 -7.93
N VAL A 7 6.13 4.78 -8.78
CA VAL A 7 6.62 3.63 -9.53
C VAL A 7 8.16 3.61 -9.48
N GLY A 8 8.76 2.43 -9.69
CA GLY A 8 10.22 2.26 -9.65
C GLY A 8 10.74 1.87 -8.28
N ALA A 9 12.00 2.16 -8.00
CA ALA A 9 12.71 1.68 -6.81
C ALA A 9 12.53 2.61 -5.60
N PHE A 10 12.34 2.00 -4.43
CA PHE A 10 12.12 2.67 -3.14
C PHE A 10 13.21 3.71 -2.80
N GLY A 11 14.49 3.29 -2.86
CA GLY A 11 15.61 4.18 -2.51
C GLY A 11 15.68 5.41 -3.40
N ASN A 12 15.42 5.27 -4.71
CA ASN A 12 15.38 6.40 -5.63
C ASN A 12 14.23 7.36 -5.32
N ALA A 13 13.06 6.82 -4.96
CA ALA A 13 11.91 7.66 -4.62
C ALA A 13 12.15 8.47 -3.34
N ILE A 14 12.67 7.84 -2.28
CA ILE A 14 13.03 8.56 -1.04
C ILE A 14 14.06 9.66 -1.31
N LYS A 15 15.11 9.35 -2.07
CA LYS A 15 16.13 10.34 -2.45
C LYS A 15 15.51 11.55 -3.15
N LYS A 16 14.61 11.33 -4.12
CA LYS A 16 13.90 12.43 -4.81
C LYS A 16 13.01 13.22 -3.85
N LEU A 17 12.28 12.58 -2.94
CA LEU A 17 11.49 13.29 -1.95
C LEU A 17 12.37 14.19 -1.05
N GLU A 18 13.58 13.76 -0.73
CA GLU A 18 14.56 14.56 0.03
C GLU A 18 15.14 15.70 -0.80
N GLU A 19 15.59 15.44 -2.03
CA GLU A 19 16.12 16.44 -2.97
C GLU A 19 15.13 17.58 -3.22
N TYR A 20 13.85 17.25 -3.42
CA TYR A 20 12.79 18.24 -3.63
C TYR A 20 12.20 18.80 -2.32
N LYS A 21 12.74 18.45 -1.15
CA LYS A 21 12.26 18.84 0.18
C LYS A 21 10.80 18.44 0.47
N LEU A 22 10.27 17.50 -0.29
CA LEU A 22 8.88 17.04 -0.16
C LEU A 22 8.67 16.13 1.07
N LYS A 23 9.71 15.42 1.54
CA LYS A 23 9.62 14.55 2.71
C LYS A 23 9.09 15.30 3.93
N ASN A 24 9.69 16.42 4.29
CA ASN A 24 9.26 17.21 5.44
C ASN A 24 7.86 17.80 5.23
N THR A 25 7.55 18.24 4.01
CA THR A 25 6.21 18.75 3.66
C THR A 25 5.13 17.71 3.85
N ILE A 26 5.38 16.44 3.46
CA ILE A 26 4.46 15.32 3.69
C ILE A 26 4.29 15.06 5.19
N LEU A 27 5.38 15.04 5.95
CA LEU A 27 5.33 14.82 7.40
C LEU A 27 4.55 15.92 8.12
N GLU A 28 4.78 17.19 7.78
CA GLU A 28 4.00 18.31 8.32
C GLU A 28 2.52 18.25 7.91
N TYR A 29 2.22 17.86 6.67
CA TYR A 29 0.85 17.67 6.21
C TYR A 29 0.09 16.63 7.03
N VAL A 30 0.73 15.51 7.34
CA VAL A 30 0.14 14.42 8.15
C VAL A 30 -0.06 14.85 9.61
N LYS A 31 0.85 15.65 10.20
CA LYS A 31 0.68 16.20 11.54
C LYS A 31 -0.58 17.07 11.69
N LEU A 32 -1.09 17.63 10.60
CA LEU A 32 -2.34 18.37 10.57
C LEU A 32 -3.58 17.45 10.48
N ASP A 33 -3.41 16.14 10.66
CA ASP A 33 -4.45 15.11 10.56
C ASP A 33 -5.21 15.09 9.21
N LYS A 34 -4.56 15.57 8.14
CA LYS A 34 -5.11 15.62 6.80
C LYS A 34 -4.97 14.27 6.08
N PRO A 35 -5.94 13.87 5.23
CA PRO A 35 -5.92 12.59 4.56
C PRO A 35 -4.74 12.42 3.57
N LEU A 36 -4.00 11.31 3.69
CA LEU A 36 -2.92 10.90 2.81
C LEU A 36 -3.20 9.51 2.25
N LEU A 37 -3.10 9.35 0.92
CA LEU A 37 -3.17 8.06 0.24
C LEU A 37 -1.86 7.74 -0.48
N GLY A 38 -1.17 6.67 -0.07
CA GLY A 38 -0.05 6.09 -0.81
C GLY A 38 -0.53 5.05 -1.83
N ILE A 39 -0.07 5.14 -3.09
CA ILE A 39 -0.42 4.18 -4.14
C ILE A 39 0.83 3.42 -4.59
N CYS A 40 0.77 2.08 -4.56
CA CYS A 40 1.82 1.16 -4.95
C CYS A 40 3.14 1.47 -4.23
N LEU A 41 4.18 1.98 -4.90
CA LEU A 41 5.40 2.44 -4.25
C LEU A 41 5.10 3.52 -3.19
N GLY A 42 4.14 4.40 -3.42
CA GLY A 42 3.71 5.40 -2.44
C GLY A 42 3.23 4.78 -1.13
N MET A 43 2.48 3.66 -1.16
CA MET A 43 2.13 2.89 0.04
C MET A 43 3.38 2.36 0.76
N GLN A 44 4.33 1.82 0.01
CA GLN A 44 5.58 1.29 0.56
C GLN A 44 6.40 2.40 1.24
N LEU A 45 6.46 3.58 0.66
CA LEU A 45 7.18 4.75 1.22
C LEU A 45 6.61 5.21 2.57
N LEU A 46 5.34 4.90 2.90
CA LEU A 46 4.76 5.21 4.21
C LEU A 46 5.43 4.45 5.36
N LEU A 47 6.04 3.28 5.08
CA LEU A 47 6.63 2.43 6.10
C LEU A 47 7.94 2.99 6.65
N THR A 48 8.43 2.37 7.75
CA THR A 48 9.67 2.80 8.42
C THR A 48 10.91 2.54 7.56
N GLU A 49 10.94 1.38 6.86
CA GLU A 49 12.14 0.92 6.18
C GLU A 49 11.85 0.00 4.99
N SER A 50 12.82 -0.13 4.11
CA SER A 50 12.80 -1.03 2.97
C SER A 50 14.13 -1.73 2.78
N TYR A 51 14.07 -2.99 2.32
CA TYR A 51 15.22 -3.81 1.95
C TYR A 51 15.33 -4.02 0.42
N GLU A 52 14.68 -3.15 -0.36
CA GLU A 52 14.77 -3.16 -1.81
C GLU A 52 16.14 -2.63 -2.26
N PHE A 53 16.97 -3.52 -2.84
CA PHE A 53 18.33 -3.21 -3.30
C PHE A 53 19.24 -2.60 -2.24
N GLY A 54 19.03 -2.94 -0.96
CA GLY A 54 19.75 -2.40 0.19
C GLY A 54 18.82 -1.83 1.25
N PHE A 55 19.39 -1.30 2.32
CA PHE A 55 18.59 -0.69 3.39
C PHE A 55 18.27 0.77 3.10
N HIS A 56 17.00 1.12 3.20
CA HIS A 56 16.51 2.49 3.03
C HIS A 56 15.51 2.85 4.12
N LYS A 57 15.62 4.06 4.67
CA LYS A 57 14.60 4.60 5.59
C LYS A 57 13.45 5.19 4.78
N GLY A 58 12.21 4.86 5.15
CA GLY A 58 10.99 5.43 4.58
C GLY A 58 10.54 6.72 5.26
N LEU A 59 9.25 7.02 5.14
CA LEU A 59 8.62 8.17 5.80
C LEU A 59 8.35 7.90 7.29
N GLY A 60 8.27 6.62 7.70
CA GLY A 60 8.03 6.23 9.10
C GLY A 60 6.64 6.60 9.62
N LEU A 61 5.66 6.77 8.73
CA LEU A 61 4.28 7.07 9.08
C LEU A 61 3.49 5.83 9.53
N ILE A 62 3.93 4.66 9.09
CA ILE A 62 3.42 3.34 9.49
C ILE A 62 4.62 2.48 9.88
N GLU A 63 4.64 1.97 11.11
CA GLU A 63 5.72 1.09 11.56
C GLU A 63 5.68 -0.25 10.80
N GLY A 64 6.79 -0.61 10.16
CA GLY A 64 6.89 -1.82 9.35
C GLY A 64 8.01 -1.75 8.33
N GLN A 65 8.08 -2.78 7.50
CA GLN A 65 9.17 -2.96 6.54
C GLN A 65 8.66 -3.35 5.16
N VAL A 66 9.41 -2.97 4.13
CA VAL A 66 9.20 -3.40 2.75
C VAL A 66 10.21 -4.47 2.41
N ILE A 67 9.72 -5.66 2.04
CA ILE A 67 10.56 -6.81 1.70
C ILE A 67 10.15 -7.41 0.36
N LYS A 68 11.07 -8.16 -0.26
CA LYS A 68 10.79 -8.88 -1.51
C LYS A 68 9.72 -9.95 -1.27
N ILE A 69 8.78 -10.09 -2.21
CA ILE A 69 7.84 -11.21 -2.21
C ILE A 69 8.63 -12.51 -2.26
N SER A 70 8.40 -13.39 -1.29
CA SER A 70 9.07 -14.70 -1.21
C SER A 70 8.10 -15.73 -0.66
N ASN A 71 8.20 -16.96 -1.16
CA ASN A 71 7.50 -18.11 -0.60
C ASN A 71 8.42 -18.86 0.37
N LYS A 72 7.92 -19.14 1.58
CA LYS A 72 8.65 -19.93 2.59
C LYS A 72 8.89 -21.38 2.15
N GLN A 73 8.12 -21.88 1.19
CA GLN A 73 8.19 -23.27 0.70
C GLN A 73 9.17 -23.47 -0.45
N ASN A 74 9.99 -22.45 -0.80
CA ASN A 74 10.94 -22.48 -1.93
C ASN A 74 10.32 -22.82 -3.30
N GLU A 75 9.02 -22.68 -3.46
CA GLU A 75 8.38 -22.83 -4.76
C GLU A 75 8.71 -21.62 -5.64
N LYS A 76 8.91 -21.87 -6.93
CA LYS A 76 9.16 -20.81 -7.91
C LYS A 76 7.87 -20.04 -8.16
N ILE A 77 7.72 -18.88 -7.50
CA ILE A 77 6.67 -17.91 -7.81
C ILE A 77 7.13 -16.93 -8.88
N LYS A 78 6.22 -16.53 -9.75
CA LYS A 78 6.51 -15.51 -10.76
C LYS A 78 6.58 -14.14 -10.10
N ILE A 79 7.69 -13.44 -10.22
CA ILE A 79 7.88 -12.06 -9.77
C ILE A 79 8.23 -11.20 -11.00
N PRO A 80 7.59 -10.04 -11.14
CA PRO A 80 6.63 -9.39 -10.23
C PRO A 80 5.27 -10.08 -10.15
N HIS A 81 4.56 -9.91 -9.01
CA HIS A 81 3.12 -10.08 -8.95
C HIS A 81 2.49 -9.06 -9.90
N MET A 82 1.96 -9.53 -11.01
CA MET A 82 1.36 -8.70 -12.05
C MET A 82 0.05 -9.31 -12.51
N GLY A 83 -1.03 -8.58 -12.36
CA GLY A 83 -2.35 -9.00 -12.79
C GLY A 83 -3.47 -8.48 -11.91
N TRP A 84 -4.67 -9.05 -12.16
CA TRP A 84 -5.88 -8.72 -11.44
C TRP A 84 -6.12 -9.75 -10.35
N ASN A 85 -6.20 -9.30 -9.10
CA ASN A 85 -6.47 -10.16 -7.95
C ASN A 85 -7.59 -9.59 -7.09
N GLU A 86 -8.37 -10.50 -6.54
CA GLU A 86 -9.41 -10.19 -5.57
C GLU A 86 -8.80 -9.78 -4.24
N ILE A 87 -9.46 -8.83 -3.55
CA ILE A 87 -9.09 -8.44 -2.19
C ILE A 87 -10.14 -8.89 -1.19
N TYR A 88 -9.65 -9.24 0.00
CA TYR A 88 -10.45 -9.74 1.11
C TYR A 88 -10.07 -9.03 2.42
N PRO A 89 -11.04 -8.85 3.35
CA PRO A 89 -10.74 -8.35 4.68
C PRO A 89 -9.77 -9.29 5.42
N CYS A 90 -8.89 -8.72 6.23
CA CYS A 90 -8.00 -9.52 7.08
C CYS A 90 -8.76 -10.20 8.22
N ASN A 91 -8.26 -11.36 8.65
CA ASN A 91 -8.73 -12.10 9.83
C ASN A 91 -10.21 -12.50 9.74
N ASP A 92 -10.65 -13.00 8.59
CA ASP A 92 -12.01 -13.51 8.32
C ASP A 92 -13.13 -12.53 8.69
N LYS A 93 -12.82 -11.23 8.71
CA LYS A 93 -13.82 -10.20 8.91
C LYS A 93 -14.80 -10.17 7.74
N LYS A 94 -16.07 -9.94 8.06
CA LYS A 94 -17.14 -9.83 7.05
C LYS A 94 -17.31 -8.41 6.50
N GLU A 95 -16.58 -7.45 7.04
CA GLU A 95 -16.68 -6.03 6.72
C GLU A 95 -15.31 -5.38 6.64
N TRP A 96 -15.24 -4.31 5.86
CA TRP A 96 -14.05 -3.48 5.75
C TRP A 96 -13.88 -2.58 6.99
N ASN A 97 -12.69 -2.56 7.54
CA ASN A 97 -12.31 -1.60 8.59
C ASN A 97 -11.45 -0.47 7.99
N SER A 98 -11.98 0.18 6.93
CA SER A 98 -11.30 1.32 6.29
C SER A 98 -12.28 2.16 5.50
N LYS A 99 -12.19 3.49 5.67
CA LYS A 99 -13.04 4.47 4.98
C LYS A 99 -12.92 4.39 3.46
N ILE A 100 -11.71 4.17 2.92
CA ILE A 100 -11.47 4.10 1.46
C ILE A 100 -12.09 2.86 0.81
N LEU A 101 -12.41 1.82 1.59
CA LEU A 101 -13.07 0.60 1.12
C LEU A 101 -14.59 0.62 1.30
N LYS A 102 -15.15 1.73 1.78
CA LYS A 102 -16.60 1.89 1.97
C LYS A 102 -17.35 1.53 0.68
N ASN A 103 -18.40 0.71 0.82
CA ASN A 103 -19.22 0.23 -0.30
C ASN A 103 -18.48 -0.61 -1.36
N THR A 104 -17.21 -0.93 -1.18
CA THR A 104 -16.49 -1.89 -2.03
C THR A 104 -16.97 -3.30 -1.68
N LEU A 105 -17.42 -4.06 -2.67
CA LEU A 105 -17.79 -5.46 -2.44
C LEU A 105 -16.53 -6.31 -2.20
N ILE A 106 -16.60 -7.24 -1.25
CA ILE A 106 -15.53 -8.22 -0.99
C ILE A 106 -15.37 -9.13 -2.22
N GLY A 107 -14.12 -9.52 -2.53
CA GLY A 107 -13.79 -10.35 -3.69
C GLY A 107 -13.78 -9.57 -5.01
N LYS A 108 -13.74 -8.24 -4.99
CA LYS A 108 -13.53 -7.45 -6.21
C LYS A 108 -12.07 -7.45 -6.61
N ASN A 109 -11.84 -7.46 -7.93
CA ASN A 109 -10.54 -7.46 -8.55
C ASN A 109 -9.95 -6.05 -8.65
N PHE A 110 -8.63 -5.98 -8.37
CA PHE A 110 -7.79 -4.79 -8.53
C PHE A 110 -6.51 -5.16 -9.28
N TYR A 111 -5.89 -4.19 -9.96
CA TYR A 111 -4.68 -4.40 -10.72
C TYR A 111 -3.43 -4.19 -9.87
N PHE A 112 -2.60 -5.22 -9.79
CA PHE A 112 -1.33 -5.24 -9.08
C PHE A 112 -0.15 -5.32 -10.05
N VAL A 113 0.95 -4.63 -9.72
CA VAL A 113 2.26 -4.81 -10.37
C VAL A 113 3.35 -4.41 -9.39
N HIS A 114 3.92 -5.40 -8.67
CA HIS A 114 4.98 -5.14 -7.69
C HIS A 114 5.80 -6.40 -7.40
N SER A 115 7.04 -6.20 -6.92
CA SER A 115 7.96 -7.27 -6.50
C SER A 115 8.23 -7.27 -5.00
N PHE A 116 7.83 -6.20 -4.31
CA PHE A 116 8.02 -6.00 -2.88
C PHE A 116 6.68 -5.76 -2.20
N VAL A 117 6.59 -6.07 -0.92
CA VAL A 117 5.38 -5.96 -0.10
C VAL A 117 5.63 -5.15 1.14
N ALA A 118 4.64 -4.37 1.53
CA ALA A 118 4.64 -3.58 2.75
C ALA A 118 4.08 -4.42 3.90
N LEU A 119 4.92 -4.85 4.83
CA LEU A 119 4.53 -5.58 6.03
C LEU A 119 4.48 -4.64 7.22
N THR A 120 3.29 -4.40 7.76
CA THR A 120 3.11 -3.60 8.97
C THR A 120 3.53 -4.38 10.20
N LYS A 121 4.21 -3.74 11.16
CA LYS A 121 4.58 -4.37 12.44
C LYS A 121 3.34 -4.71 13.27
N ASN A 122 2.32 -3.87 13.24
CA ASN A 122 1.02 -4.16 13.80
C ASN A 122 0.09 -4.72 12.71
N PRO A 123 -0.24 -6.02 12.73
CA PRO A 123 -1.08 -6.64 11.70
C PRO A 123 -2.48 -6.03 11.57
N SER A 124 -3.00 -5.38 12.62
CA SER A 124 -4.32 -4.75 12.59
C SER A 124 -4.40 -3.55 11.63
N LEU A 125 -3.26 -2.99 11.23
CA LEU A 125 -3.17 -1.90 10.26
C LEU A 125 -3.30 -2.39 8.81
N THR A 126 -3.12 -3.67 8.56
CA THR A 126 -3.45 -4.29 7.27
C THR A 126 -4.94 -4.61 7.27
N VAL A 127 -5.70 -3.90 6.44
CA VAL A 127 -7.17 -3.99 6.44
C VAL A 127 -7.71 -4.86 5.30
N ALA A 128 -6.92 -5.04 4.24
CA ALA A 128 -7.22 -5.95 3.14
C ALA A 128 -5.97 -6.68 2.66
N THR A 129 -6.16 -7.93 2.23
CA THR A 129 -5.12 -8.76 1.60
C THR A 129 -5.62 -9.32 0.27
N CYS A 130 -4.70 -9.73 -0.60
CA CYS A 130 -4.98 -10.63 -1.72
C CYS A 130 -4.12 -11.88 -1.60
N ASP A 131 -4.60 -13.00 -2.16
CA ASP A 131 -3.78 -14.20 -2.33
C ASP A 131 -3.00 -14.12 -3.64
N TYR A 132 -1.69 -14.37 -3.57
CA TYR A 132 -0.84 -14.54 -4.74
C TYR A 132 -0.02 -15.82 -4.60
N SER A 133 -0.43 -16.86 -5.29
CA SER A 133 0.23 -18.18 -5.24
C SER A 133 0.41 -18.69 -3.79
N GLY A 134 -0.64 -18.62 -2.98
CA GLY A 134 -0.62 -19.06 -1.59
C GLY A 134 0.08 -18.09 -0.62
N ILE A 135 0.47 -16.90 -1.10
CA ILE A 135 1.07 -15.85 -0.25
C ILE A 135 0.01 -14.78 0.00
N SER A 136 -0.28 -14.51 1.26
CA SER A 136 -1.14 -13.38 1.65
C SER A 136 -0.37 -12.07 1.50
N ILE A 137 -0.75 -11.26 0.50
CA ILE A 137 -0.16 -9.97 0.19
C ILE A 137 -0.99 -8.86 0.82
N PRO A 138 -0.42 -7.95 1.64
CA PRO A 138 -1.11 -6.75 2.09
C PRO A 138 -1.54 -5.89 0.90
N ALA A 139 -2.84 -5.74 0.70
CA ALA A 139 -3.43 -5.00 -0.40
C ALA A 139 -3.79 -3.57 0.00
N VAL A 140 -4.26 -3.39 1.24
CA VAL A 140 -4.59 -2.06 1.82
C VAL A 140 -4.11 -1.99 3.26
N VAL A 141 -3.45 -0.88 3.60
CA VAL A 141 -3.12 -0.50 4.97
C VAL A 141 -3.84 0.78 5.36
N SER A 142 -4.19 0.92 6.64
CA SER A 142 -4.89 2.09 7.13
C SER A 142 -4.56 2.36 8.60
N VAL A 143 -4.22 3.62 8.92
CA VAL A 143 -4.06 4.13 10.29
C VAL A 143 -4.49 5.59 10.33
N ASN A 144 -5.46 5.93 11.17
CA ASN A 144 -6.04 7.27 11.25
C ASN A 144 -6.49 7.77 9.85
N ASN A 145 -5.97 8.89 9.38
CA ASN A 145 -6.22 9.45 8.06
C ASN A 145 -5.11 9.12 7.03
N ILE A 146 -4.28 8.10 7.29
CA ILE A 146 -3.24 7.61 6.38
C ILE A 146 -3.68 6.28 5.80
N PHE A 147 -3.70 6.18 4.48
CA PHE A 147 -4.12 5.02 3.72
C PHE A 147 -3.05 4.62 2.72
N GLY A 148 -2.95 3.34 2.42
CA GLY A 148 -2.08 2.82 1.37
C GLY A 148 -2.76 1.71 0.58
N CYS A 149 -2.65 1.74 -0.76
CA CYS A 149 -3.05 0.68 -1.66
C CYS A 149 -1.84 0.10 -2.37
N GLN A 150 -1.62 -1.22 -2.31
CA GLN A 150 -0.55 -1.88 -3.08
C GLN A 150 -0.91 -2.00 -4.57
N PHE A 151 -2.20 -2.14 -4.88
CA PHE A 151 -2.72 -2.09 -6.24
C PHE A 151 -2.77 -0.65 -6.76
N HIS A 152 -3.02 -0.53 -8.06
CA HIS A 152 -3.20 0.74 -8.75
C HIS A 152 -4.70 1.04 -8.91
N PRO A 153 -5.32 1.85 -8.03
CA PRO A 153 -6.75 2.17 -8.17
C PRO A 153 -7.04 2.86 -9.49
N GLU A 154 -6.14 3.71 -9.99
CA GLU A 154 -6.28 4.41 -11.28
C GLU A 154 -6.27 3.46 -12.50
N LYS A 155 -5.86 2.19 -12.31
CA LYS A 155 -5.84 1.13 -13.33
C LYS A 155 -6.83 0.01 -13.04
N SER A 156 -7.66 0.16 -12.00
CA SER A 156 -8.55 -0.91 -11.50
C SER A 156 -10.02 -0.68 -11.90
N GLY A 157 -10.27 0.06 -12.98
CA GLY A 157 -11.62 0.32 -13.49
C GLY A 157 -12.53 0.98 -12.43
N ASP A 158 -13.82 0.67 -12.48
CA ASP A 158 -14.83 1.27 -11.59
C ASP A 158 -14.56 0.98 -10.10
N ASN A 159 -14.04 -0.22 -9.78
CA ASN A 159 -13.68 -0.56 -8.40
C ASN A 159 -12.56 0.35 -7.88
N GLY A 160 -11.57 0.64 -8.70
CA GLY A 160 -10.47 1.54 -8.35
C GLY A 160 -10.93 3.00 -8.24
N LEU A 161 -11.78 3.45 -9.16
CA LEU A 161 -12.37 4.80 -9.09
C LEU A 161 -13.22 4.99 -7.84
N ALA A 162 -13.94 3.96 -7.39
CA ALA A 162 -14.67 4.00 -6.13
C ALA A 162 -13.74 4.23 -4.91
N ILE A 163 -12.55 3.60 -4.89
CA ILE A 163 -11.54 3.83 -3.85
C ILE A 163 -11.09 5.30 -3.83
N LEU A 164 -10.76 5.84 -5.01
CA LEU A 164 -10.33 7.24 -5.13
C LEU A 164 -11.43 8.21 -4.72
N LYS A 165 -12.69 7.93 -5.12
CA LYS A 165 -13.84 8.72 -4.71
C LYS A 165 -14.02 8.69 -3.19
N ASN A 166 -14.02 7.49 -2.59
CA ASN A 166 -14.14 7.36 -1.14
C ASN A 166 -13.04 8.14 -0.40
N PHE A 167 -11.81 8.13 -0.93
CA PHE A 167 -10.71 8.90 -0.36
C PHE A 167 -10.96 10.41 -0.45
N CYS A 168 -11.51 10.91 -1.55
CA CYS A 168 -11.83 12.33 -1.71
C CYS A 168 -12.99 12.81 -0.80
N GLU A 169 -13.80 11.88 -0.30
CA GLU A 169 -14.96 12.15 0.55
C GLU A 169 -14.63 12.07 2.08
N ILE A 170 -13.37 11.77 2.45
CA ILE A 170 -12.91 11.77 3.85
C ILE A 170 -12.72 13.23 4.34
#